data_f95e643cd978448a27e409b6d6bb227e
#
_entry.id   f95e643cd978448a27e409b6d6bb227e
#
_cell.length_a   1.000
_cell.length_b   1.000
_cell.length_c   1.000
_cell.angle_alpha   90.00
_cell.angle_beta   90.00
_cell.angle_gamma   90.00
#
_symmetry.space_group_name_H-M   'P 1'
#
loop_
_entity.id
_entity.type
_entity.pdbx_description
1 polymer ?
#
loop_
_entity_poly.entity_id
_entity_poly.type
_entity_poly.pdbx_seq_one_letter_code
_entity_poly.pdbx_strand_id
1 'polypeptide(L)'
;MGKLVSGCALVASLCATQSALAQFQSATVSVLAQAVSHLDTAYGVGDLSEQGGDGAYPLFLGSANADQSLGPSGVQVRAQLGLELAENGVSATGSFFVSISAQEGFHSASVSALSRVWIDFTLDEARTWMIDPGTTTGPSGNTLVTLSMGETQIFTFIGEFGGMTGELAPGEYRLAITASASIESTGESNETGGTYSVGFLLGAVDPCPADLNGDHVVNDFDFLIFLPAYDILDCADPTMPQGCPADINEDGVVDDADFLIFLPAYDTLVCPT
;
A
#
# COMPACT_ATOMS: atom_id res chain seq x y z
N MET A 1 -28.56 27.31 -41.32
CA MET A 1 -27.20 26.77 -41.47
C MET A 1 -26.36 27.30 -40.33
N GLY A 2 -26.34 26.59 -39.22
CA GLY A 2 -25.58 26.89 -38.02
C GLY A 2 -24.48 25.86 -37.87
N LYS A 3 -23.24 26.31 -37.84
CA LYS A 3 -22.08 25.46 -37.62
C LYS A 3 -21.96 25.09 -36.13
N LEU A 4 -22.09 23.81 -35.85
CA LEU A 4 -21.53 23.18 -34.63
C LEU A 4 -20.03 22.98 -34.83
N VAL A 5 -19.22 23.73 -34.11
CA VAL A 5 -17.83 23.41 -33.87
C VAL A 5 -17.53 23.91 -32.45
N SER A 6 -17.53 23.03 -31.53
CA SER A 6 -16.71 23.06 -30.30
C SER A 6 -17.12 21.87 -29.40
N GLY A 7 -16.39 20.81 -29.45
CA GLY A 7 -16.69 19.61 -28.64
C GLY A 7 -15.52 18.63 -28.51
N CYS A 8 -14.31 19.01 -28.93
CA CYS A 8 -13.18 18.06 -28.92
C CYS A 8 -12.09 18.31 -27.87
N ALA A 9 -12.02 19.47 -27.23
CA ALA A 9 -10.96 19.78 -26.27
C ALA A 9 -11.26 19.32 -24.83
N LEU A 10 -12.54 19.11 -24.48
CA LEU A 10 -12.92 18.64 -23.15
C LEU A 10 -12.87 17.10 -23.00
N VAL A 11 -12.87 16.38 -24.13
CA VAL A 11 -12.90 14.90 -24.13
C VAL A 11 -11.48 14.32 -23.98
N ALA A 12 -10.43 15.04 -24.39
CA ALA A 12 -9.05 14.55 -24.28
C ALA A 12 -8.54 14.56 -22.80
N SER A 13 -8.95 15.54 -22.00
CA SER A 13 -8.58 15.58 -20.57
C SER A 13 -9.34 14.54 -19.73
N LEU A 14 -10.55 14.15 -20.15
CA LEU A 14 -11.28 13.05 -19.49
C LEU A 14 -10.80 11.67 -19.93
N CYS A 15 -10.22 11.51 -21.13
CA CYS A 15 -9.65 10.24 -21.57
C CYS A 15 -8.32 9.89 -20.87
N ALA A 16 -7.49 10.89 -20.53
CA ALA A 16 -6.24 10.64 -19.82
C ALA A 16 -6.48 10.25 -18.35
N THR A 17 -7.55 10.77 -17.73
CA THR A 17 -7.95 10.36 -16.37
C THR A 17 -8.63 8.99 -16.34
N GLN A 18 -9.30 8.57 -17.41
CA GLN A 18 -9.94 7.24 -17.48
C GLN A 18 -8.95 6.08 -17.67
N SER A 19 -7.79 6.31 -18.27
CA SER A 19 -6.77 5.24 -18.40
C SER A 19 -6.08 4.92 -17.08
N ALA A 20 -5.92 5.89 -16.17
CA ALA A 20 -5.40 5.64 -14.81
C ALA A 20 -6.38 4.83 -13.95
N LEU A 21 -7.69 4.97 -14.19
CA LEU A 21 -8.78 4.26 -13.51
C LEU A 21 -8.85 2.77 -13.85
N ALA A 22 -8.32 2.37 -15.00
CA ALA A 22 -8.47 1.00 -15.50
C ALA A 22 -7.52 -0.01 -14.85
N GLN A 23 -6.44 0.41 -14.20
CA GLN A 23 -5.37 -0.51 -13.80
C GLN A 23 -5.75 -1.39 -12.61
N PHE A 24 -6.39 -0.84 -11.58
CA PHE A 24 -6.90 -1.65 -10.48
C PHE A 24 -8.25 -2.30 -10.78
N GLN A 25 -9.01 -1.84 -11.77
CA GLN A 25 -10.25 -2.49 -12.21
C GLN A 25 -10.00 -3.86 -12.88
N SER A 26 -8.83 -4.04 -13.51
CA SER A 26 -8.39 -5.30 -14.09
C SER A 26 -7.51 -6.15 -13.16
N ALA A 27 -7.23 -5.66 -11.95
CA ALA A 27 -6.40 -6.37 -10.99
C ALA A 27 -7.07 -7.66 -10.51
N THR A 28 -6.26 -8.71 -10.39
CA THR A 28 -6.69 -9.95 -9.73
C THR A 28 -6.44 -9.83 -8.24
N VAL A 29 -7.50 -9.93 -7.45
CA VAL A 29 -7.45 -9.83 -5.99
C VAL A 29 -7.69 -11.18 -5.35
N SER A 30 -6.87 -11.52 -4.37
CA SER A 30 -7.06 -12.67 -3.49
C SER A 30 -6.99 -12.21 -2.04
N VAL A 31 -8.04 -12.48 -1.27
CA VAL A 31 -8.12 -12.20 0.16
C VAL A 31 -8.31 -13.49 0.93
N LEU A 32 -7.59 -13.64 2.04
CA LEU A 32 -7.67 -14.80 2.90
C LEU A 32 -7.57 -14.38 4.37
N ALA A 33 -8.61 -14.65 5.13
CA ALA A 33 -8.55 -14.71 6.59
C ALA A 33 -8.56 -16.18 7.01
N GLN A 34 -7.64 -16.58 7.86
CA GLN A 34 -7.54 -17.95 8.38
C GLN A 34 -7.36 -17.94 9.89
N ALA A 35 -8.09 -18.79 10.55
CA ALA A 35 -7.99 -19.04 11.97
C ALA A 35 -7.83 -20.54 12.21
N VAL A 36 -6.85 -20.95 13.01
CA VAL A 36 -6.59 -22.36 13.34
C VAL A 36 -6.36 -22.46 14.84
N SER A 37 -6.99 -23.44 15.48
CA SER A 37 -6.77 -23.75 16.88
C SER A 37 -6.69 -25.24 17.13
N HIS A 38 -5.79 -25.63 18.04
CA HIS A 38 -5.67 -26.94 18.63
C HIS A 38 -5.68 -26.77 20.15
N LEU A 39 -6.48 -27.59 20.85
CA LEU A 39 -6.58 -27.57 22.32
C LEU A 39 -6.61 -29.00 22.84
N ASP A 40 -5.65 -29.35 23.69
CA ASP A 40 -5.57 -30.61 24.44
C ASP A 40 -5.69 -30.36 25.93
N THR A 41 -6.61 -31.06 26.55
CA THR A 41 -6.91 -30.98 28.00
C THR A 41 -7.25 -32.33 28.54
N ALA A 42 -7.32 -32.46 29.90
CA ALA A 42 -7.84 -33.65 30.56
C ALA A 42 -9.33 -33.94 30.20
N TYR A 43 -10.02 -33.01 29.56
CA TYR A 43 -11.43 -33.13 29.14
C TYR A 43 -11.59 -33.56 27.68
N GLY A 44 -10.50 -33.59 26.89
CA GLY A 44 -10.49 -34.00 25.49
C GLY A 44 -9.52 -33.19 24.64
N VAL A 45 -9.53 -33.48 23.33
CA VAL A 45 -8.76 -32.79 22.29
C VAL A 45 -9.73 -32.20 21.29
N GLY A 46 -9.49 -30.94 20.89
CA GLY A 46 -10.25 -30.22 19.88
C GLY A 46 -9.35 -29.60 18.84
N ASP A 47 -9.75 -29.72 17.58
CA ASP A 47 -9.14 -29.07 16.44
C ASP A 47 -10.21 -28.29 15.67
N LEU A 48 -9.91 -27.02 15.34
CA LEU A 48 -10.78 -26.18 14.54
C LEU A 48 -9.97 -25.37 13.54
N SER A 49 -10.47 -25.29 12.33
CA SER A 49 -9.90 -24.44 11.28
C SER A 49 -11.01 -23.77 10.50
N GLU A 50 -10.94 -22.47 10.37
CA GLU A 50 -11.85 -21.69 9.54
C GLU A 50 -11.07 -20.81 8.58
N GLN A 51 -11.60 -20.64 7.38
CA GLN A 51 -11.09 -19.74 6.37
C GLN A 51 -12.25 -18.95 5.79
N GLY A 52 -12.00 -17.67 5.51
CA GLY A 52 -12.97 -16.78 4.90
C GLY A 52 -12.28 -15.69 4.08
N GLY A 53 -12.87 -15.37 2.97
CA GLY A 53 -12.49 -14.26 2.12
C GLY A 53 -13.39 -14.23 0.90
N ASP A 54 -14.04 -13.11 0.67
CA ASP A 54 -14.96 -12.88 -0.44
C ASP A 54 -15.02 -11.39 -0.75
N GLY A 55 -15.57 -11.07 -1.89
CA GLY A 55 -15.80 -9.69 -2.28
C GLY A 55 -15.79 -9.50 -3.78
N ALA A 56 -16.14 -8.29 -4.16
CA ALA A 56 -16.09 -7.83 -5.53
C ALA A 56 -15.63 -6.37 -5.54
N TYR A 57 -14.94 -5.98 -6.61
CA TYR A 57 -14.54 -4.59 -6.78
C TYR A 57 -15.67 -3.61 -6.43
N PRO A 58 -15.45 -2.56 -5.65
CA PRO A 58 -14.16 -2.13 -5.09
C PRO A 58 -13.84 -2.69 -3.69
N LEU A 59 -14.71 -3.49 -3.07
CA LEU A 59 -14.57 -3.90 -1.66
C LEU A 59 -14.46 -5.42 -1.52
N PHE A 60 -13.42 -5.87 -0.82
CA PHE A 60 -13.18 -7.26 -0.46
C PHE A 60 -13.07 -7.41 1.05
N LEU A 61 -13.68 -8.43 1.61
CA LEU A 61 -13.69 -8.69 3.05
C LEU A 61 -13.30 -10.14 3.34
N GLY A 62 -12.65 -10.35 4.47
CA GLY A 62 -12.34 -11.68 4.97
C GLY A 62 -12.48 -11.75 6.49
N SER A 63 -13.05 -12.83 6.98
CA SER A 63 -13.11 -13.11 8.42
C SER A 63 -13.03 -14.60 8.68
N ALA A 64 -12.35 -14.99 9.76
CA ALA A 64 -12.28 -16.36 10.25
C ALA A 64 -12.20 -16.38 11.78
N ASN A 65 -12.84 -17.33 12.41
CA ASN A 65 -12.84 -17.54 13.86
C ASN A 65 -12.66 -19.03 14.17
N ALA A 66 -11.80 -19.36 15.13
CA ALA A 66 -11.61 -20.72 15.61
C ALA A 66 -11.54 -20.75 17.14
N ASP A 67 -12.66 -20.40 17.77
CA ASP A 67 -12.78 -20.36 19.22
C ASP A 67 -13.20 -21.74 19.74
N GLN A 68 -12.51 -22.27 20.75
CA GLN A 68 -12.81 -23.55 21.38
C GLN A 68 -12.74 -23.47 22.90
N SER A 69 -13.49 -24.34 23.58
CA SER A 69 -13.36 -24.56 25.04
C SER A 69 -13.55 -26.04 25.37
N LEU A 70 -12.67 -26.58 26.21
CA LEU A 70 -12.72 -27.92 26.72
C LEU A 70 -12.52 -27.89 28.24
N GLY A 71 -13.60 -28.14 28.99
CA GLY A 71 -13.61 -27.91 30.41
C GLY A 71 -13.45 -26.40 30.76
N PRO A 72 -12.58 -26.05 31.73
CA PRO A 72 -12.35 -24.65 32.07
C PRO A 72 -11.36 -23.92 31.18
N SER A 73 -10.63 -24.66 30.32
CA SER A 73 -9.64 -24.09 29.42
C SER A 73 -10.25 -23.74 28.06
N GLY A 74 -9.66 -22.74 27.37
CA GLY A 74 -10.17 -22.31 26.09
C GLY A 74 -9.13 -21.59 25.23
N VAL A 75 -9.43 -21.48 23.97
CA VAL A 75 -8.66 -20.72 23.01
C VAL A 75 -9.58 -19.82 22.19
N GLN A 76 -9.09 -18.66 21.81
CA GLN A 76 -9.76 -17.74 20.89
C GLN A 76 -8.81 -17.39 19.74
N VAL A 77 -9.32 -17.47 18.52
CA VAL A 77 -8.57 -17.14 17.31
C VAL A 77 -9.45 -16.35 16.38
N ARG A 78 -9.01 -15.19 15.98
CA ARG A 78 -9.74 -14.31 15.05
C ARG A 78 -8.80 -13.68 14.03
N ALA A 79 -9.22 -13.69 12.79
CA ALA A 79 -8.58 -12.94 11.70
C ALA A 79 -9.65 -12.18 10.92
N GLN A 80 -9.40 -10.92 10.65
CA GLN A 80 -10.28 -10.06 9.85
C GLN A 80 -9.44 -9.22 8.90
N LEU A 81 -9.97 -8.97 7.73
CA LEU A 81 -9.37 -8.04 6.77
C LEU A 81 -10.45 -7.32 5.95
N GLY A 82 -10.12 -6.12 5.52
CA GLY A 82 -10.83 -5.33 4.54
C GLY A 82 -9.85 -4.77 3.54
N LEU A 83 -10.22 -4.82 2.27
CA LEU A 83 -9.49 -4.23 1.18
C LEU A 83 -10.45 -3.40 0.34
N GLU A 84 -10.10 -2.16 0.12
CA GLU A 84 -10.80 -1.24 -0.76
C GLU A 84 -9.87 -0.83 -1.90
N LEU A 85 -10.35 -0.99 -3.13
CA LEU A 85 -9.67 -0.50 -4.33
C LEU A 85 -10.28 0.83 -4.75
N ALA A 86 -9.47 1.87 -4.75
CA ALA A 86 -9.82 3.19 -5.27
C ALA A 86 -9.33 3.34 -6.72
N GLU A 87 -9.67 4.44 -7.35
CA GLU A 87 -9.30 4.74 -8.74
C GLU A 87 -7.79 4.70 -9.00
N ASN A 88 -7.01 5.16 -8.04
CA ASN A 88 -5.55 5.26 -8.14
C ASN A 88 -4.84 4.58 -6.97
N GLY A 89 -5.52 3.77 -6.16
CA GLY A 89 -4.90 3.23 -4.98
C GLY A 89 -5.62 2.06 -4.32
N VAL A 90 -4.99 1.58 -3.29
CA VAL A 90 -5.39 0.45 -2.48
C VAL A 90 -5.36 0.87 -1.02
N SER A 91 -6.42 0.58 -0.28
CA SER A 91 -6.45 0.68 1.17
C SER A 91 -6.74 -0.69 1.77
N ALA A 92 -5.81 -1.22 2.55
CA ALA A 92 -5.94 -2.49 3.23
C ALA A 92 -5.90 -2.31 4.74
N THR A 93 -6.88 -2.85 5.43
CA THR A 93 -6.95 -2.84 6.89
C THR A 93 -7.21 -4.25 7.40
N GLY A 94 -6.76 -4.55 8.61
CA GLY A 94 -7.07 -5.84 9.21
C GLY A 94 -6.75 -5.92 10.68
N SER A 95 -7.22 -7.01 11.27
CA SER A 95 -6.93 -7.37 12.67
C SER A 95 -6.72 -8.86 12.78
N PHE A 96 -5.89 -9.25 13.72
CA PHE A 96 -5.62 -10.64 14.08
C PHE A 96 -5.47 -10.74 15.60
N PHE A 97 -6.01 -11.79 16.16
CA PHE A 97 -5.99 -12.02 17.61
C PHE A 97 -5.94 -13.51 17.90
N VAL A 98 -5.10 -13.92 18.83
CA VAL A 98 -5.01 -15.25 19.35
C VAL A 98 -4.86 -15.23 20.87
N SER A 99 -5.54 -16.11 21.58
CA SER A 99 -5.39 -16.26 23.02
C SER A 99 -5.53 -17.72 23.45
N ILE A 100 -4.80 -18.07 24.51
CA ILE A 100 -4.88 -19.34 25.23
C ILE A 100 -5.20 -19.02 26.68
N SER A 101 -6.28 -19.62 27.22
CA SER A 101 -6.64 -19.58 28.61
C SER A 101 -6.40 -20.97 29.21
N ALA A 102 -5.27 -21.15 29.86
CA ALA A 102 -4.88 -22.40 30.51
C ALA A 102 -5.41 -22.45 31.96
N GLN A 103 -6.16 -23.48 32.28
CA GLN A 103 -6.76 -23.73 33.60
C GLN A 103 -6.42 -25.16 34.03
N GLU A 104 -7.00 -25.60 35.18
CA GLU A 104 -6.79 -26.94 35.68
C GLU A 104 -7.13 -28.02 34.63
N GLY A 105 -6.24 -28.98 34.42
CA GLY A 105 -6.36 -30.02 33.42
C GLY A 105 -5.94 -29.62 32.00
N PHE A 106 -5.35 -28.42 31.80
CA PHE A 106 -4.74 -28.02 30.55
C PHE A 106 -3.45 -28.82 30.28
N HIS A 107 -3.28 -29.30 29.05
CA HIS A 107 -2.08 -29.98 28.61
C HIS A 107 -1.28 -29.14 27.60
N SER A 108 -1.90 -28.78 26.50
CA SER A 108 -1.28 -27.96 25.46
C SER A 108 -2.30 -27.26 24.58
N ALA A 109 -1.89 -26.18 23.95
CA ALA A 109 -2.64 -25.57 22.85
C ALA A 109 -1.69 -24.93 21.84
N SER A 110 -2.12 -24.90 20.58
CA SER A 110 -1.53 -24.09 19.53
C SER A 110 -2.62 -23.33 18.77
N VAL A 111 -2.38 -22.04 18.54
CA VAL A 111 -3.34 -21.16 17.89
C VAL A 111 -2.63 -20.27 16.88
N SER A 112 -3.26 -20.04 15.71
CA SER A 112 -2.73 -19.12 14.71
C SER A 112 -3.84 -18.39 13.97
N ALA A 113 -3.63 -17.10 13.75
CA ALA A 113 -4.45 -16.24 12.91
C ALA A 113 -3.62 -15.68 11.76
N LEU A 114 -4.17 -15.66 10.56
CA LEU A 114 -3.55 -15.12 9.36
C LEU A 114 -4.54 -14.24 8.61
N SER A 115 -4.09 -13.06 8.23
CA SER A 115 -4.75 -12.16 7.30
C SER A 115 -3.81 -11.93 6.12
N ARG A 116 -4.28 -12.19 4.90
CA ARG A 116 -3.47 -12.05 3.68
C ARG A 116 -4.26 -11.44 2.56
N VAL A 117 -3.63 -10.48 1.88
CA VAL A 117 -4.11 -9.84 0.66
C VAL A 117 -3.04 -9.99 -0.41
N TRP A 118 -3.42 -10.38 -1.61
CA TRP A 118 -2.61 -10.31 -2.83
C TRP A 118 -3.37 -9.57 -3.90
N ILE A 119 -2.68 -8.64 -4.56
CA ILE A 119 -3.20 -7.84 -5.65
C ILE A 119 -2.20 -7.94 -6.79
N ASP A 120 -2.60 -8.62 -7.86
CA ASP A 120 -1.83 -8.69 -9.11
C ASP A 120 -2.38 -7.64 -10.07
N PHE A 121 -1.53 -6.75 -10.54
CA PHE A 121 -1.89 -5.66 -11.46
C PHE A 121 -0.83 -5.47 -12.53
N THR A 122 -1.21 -4.88 -13.66
CA THR A 122 -0.32 -4.61 -14.80
C THR A 122 -0.25 -3.11 -15.04
N LEU A 123 0.93 -2.60 -15.28
CA LEU A 123 1.17 -1.24 -15.70
C LEU A 123 1.55 -1.24 -17.19
N ASP A 124 0.80 -0.51 -18.01
CA ASP A 124 1.08 -0.32 -19.44
C ASP A 124 2.07 0.82 -19.68
N GLU A 125 2.20 1.72 -18.74
CA GLU A 125 3.13 2.86 -18.75
C GLU A 125 3.81 3.01 -17.38
N ALA A 126 4.90 3.79 -17.33
CA ALA A 126 5.58 4.09 -16.08
C ALA A 126 4.65 4.86 -15.12
N ARG A 127 4.75 4.57 -13.83
CA ARG A 127 3.95 5.19 -12.77
C ARG A 127 4.81 5.53 -11.56
N THR A 128 4.54 6.66 -10.94
CA THR A 128 4.99 6.89 -9.59
C THR A 128 4.16 6.07 -8.62
N TRP A 129 4.74 5.68 -7.50
CA TRP A 129 4.01 5.05 -6.42
C TRP A 129 4.34 5.71 -5.08
N MET A 130 3.36 5.70 -4.20
CA MET A 130 3.51 6.10 -2.81
C MET A 130 2.88 5.04 -1.93
N ILE A 131 3.58 4.67 -0.87
CA ILE A 131 3.01 3.89 0.21
C ILE A 131 2.91 4.79 1.45
N ASP A 132 1.70 4.90 2.01
CA ASP A 132 1.47 5.67 3.21
C ASP A 132 2.19 5.03 4.41
N PRO A 133 2.58 5.82 5.42
CA PRO A 133 3.13 5.27 6.65
C PRO A 133 2.20 4.19 7.19
N GLY A 134 2.68 2.95 7.17
CA GLY A 134 1.89 1.82 7.67
C GLY A 134 1.74 1.90 9.18
N THR A 135 0.52 1.77 9.67
CA THR A 135 0.25 1.65 11.10
C THR A 135 0.03 0.20 11.44
N THR A 136 0.80 -0.32 12.40
CA THR A 136 0.57 -1.63 12.99
C THR A 136 0.51 -1.49 14.50
N THR A 137 -0.44 -2.19 15.12
CA THR A 137 -0.49 -2.35 16.57
C THR A 137 -0.29 -3.81 16.90
N GLY A 138 0.36 -4.10 18.02
CA GLY A 138 0.67 -5.47 18.44
C GLY A 138 2.16 -5.78 18.35
N PRO A 139 2.58 -7.04 18.51
CA PRO A 139 3.97 -7.42 18.47
C PRO A 139 4.61 -7.05 17.14
N SER A 140 5.70 -6.31 17.18
CA SER A 140 6.46 -5.89 16.00
C SER A 140 6.93 -7.09 15.17
N GLY A 141 6.76 -7.01 13.85
CA GLY A 141 7.20 -8.05 12.91
C GLY A 141 6.10 -8.98 12.40
N ASN A 142 4.85 -8.82 12.83
CA ASN A 142 3.74 -9.67 12.41
C ASN A 142 3.02 -9.21 11.14
N THR A 143 3.34 -8.02 10.62
CA THR A 143 2.81 -7.51 9.35
C THR A 143 3.94 -7.38 8.35
N LEU A 144 3.77 -7.98 7.18
CA LEU A 144 4.70 -7.96 6.06
C LEU A 144 4.01 -7.36 4.85
N VAL A 145 4.61 -6.32 4.27
CA VAL A 145 4.15 -5.70 3.02
C VAL A 145 5.27 -5.83 1.99
N THR A 146 4.95 -6.38 0.83
CA THR A 146 5.90 -6.56 -0.28
C THR A 146 5.31 -6.09 -1.59
N LEU A 147 6.13 -5.43 -2.41
CA LEU A 147 5.87 -5.20 -3.82
C LEU A 147 6.93 -5.92 -4.65
N SER A 148 6.51 -6.66 -5.64
CA SER A 148 7.42 -7.40 -6.53
C SER A 148 6.97 -7.34 -7.98
N MET A 149 7.94 -7.48 -8.89
CA MET A 149 7.76 -7.67 -10.33
C MET A 149 8.37 -9.03 -10.70
N GLY A 150 7.53 -10.03 -10.94
CA GLY A 150 7.97 -11.42 -11.08
C GLY A 150 8.71 -11.90 -9.81
N GLU A 151 9.96 -12.34 -9.96
CA GLU A 151 10.83 -12.76 -8.86
C GLU A 151 11.61 -11.60 -8.22
N THR A 152 11.60 -10.41 -8.84
CA THR A 152 12.32 -9.24 -8.33
C THR A 152 11.48 -8.51 -7.29
N GLN A 153 12.04 -8.39 -6.10
CA GLN A 153 11.43 -7.63 -5.00
C GLN A 153 11.82 -6.16 -5.11
N ILE A 154 10.81 -5.27 -5.13
CA ILE A 154 10.99 -3.82 -5.20
C ILE A 154 11.15 -3.27 -3.80
N PHE A 155 10.22 -3.63 -2.90
CA PHE A 155 10.36 -3.33 -1.48
C PHE A 155 9.78 -4.42 -0.58
N THR A 156 10.22 -4.41 0.66
CA THR A 156 9.66 -5.22 1.76
C THR A 156 9.71 -4.44 3.05
N PHE A 157 8.58 -4.38 3.75
CA PHE A 157 8.45 -3.80 5.07
C PHE A 157 7.98 -4.85 6.07
N ILE A 158 8.49 -4.78 7.28
CA ILE A 158 8.10 -5.65 8.40
C ILE A 158 7.73 -4.77 9.59
N GLY A 159 6.48 -4.86 10.07
CA GLY A 159 5.98 -4.04 11.16
C GLY A 159 5.65 -2.61 10.69
N GLU A 160 5.96 -1.63 11.54
CA GLU A 160 5.78 -0.21 11.21
C GLU A 160 6.81 0.27 10.20
N PHE A 161 6.39 1.09 9.25
CA PHE A 161 7.26 1.72 8.26
C PHE A 161 6.85 3.17 8.00
N GLY A 162 7.81 3.99 7.59
CA GLY A 162 7.57 5.36 7.10
C GLY A 162 7.00 5.36 5.68
N GLY A 163 6.39 6.46 5.28
CA GLY A 163 5.98 6.67 3.89
C GLY A 163 7.17 6.61 2.95
N MET A 164 6.98 6.03 1.77
CA MET A 164 7.99 5.95 0.71
C MET A 164 7.34 6.18 -0.64
N THR A 165 8.14 6.68 -1.56
CA THR A 165 7.77 6.91 -2.96
C THR A 165 8.79 6.27 -3.88
N GLY A 166 8.45 6.15 -5.15
CA GLY A 166 9.34 5.67 -6.19
C GLY A 166 8.62 5.55 -7.53
N GLU A 167 9.31 5.00 -8.51
CA GLU A 167 8.78 4.78 -9.84
C GLU A 167 8.70 3.29 -10.17
N LEU A 168 7.69 2.92 -10.96
CA LEU A 168 7.52 1.59 -11.54
C LEU A 168 7.52 1.71 -13.07
N ALA A 169 8.32 0.87 -13.72
CA ALA A 169 8.28 0.71 -15.18
C ALA A 169 7.01 -0.03 -15.63
N PRO A 170 6.66 -0.04 -16.92
CA PRO A 170 5.63 -0.95 -17.42
C PRO A 170 5.94 -2.41 -17.06
N GLY A 171 4.93 -3.18 -16.63
CA GLY A 171 5.13 -4.57 -16.22
C GLY A 171 4.01 -5.15 -15.36
N GLU A 172 4.19 -6.40 -14.95
CA GLU A 172 3.26 -7.12 -14.07
C GLU A 172 3.79 -7.11 -12.63
N TYR A 173 2.93 -6.70 -11.70
CA TYR A 173 3.28 -6.46 -10.31
C TYR A 173 2.38 -7.24 -9.36
N ARG A 174 2.93 -7.61 -8.21
CA ARG A 174 2.18 -8.14 -7.07
C ARG A 174 2.45 -7.31 -5.82
N LEU A 175 1.38 -6.73 -5.27
CA LEU A 175 1.37 -6.18 -3.92
C LEU A 175 0.82 -7.25 -2.97
N ALA A 176 1.60 -7.63 -1.96
CA ALA A 176 1.20 -8.62 -0.95
C ALA A 176 1.26 -8.00 0.44
N ILE A 177 0.18 -8.16 1.21
CA ILE A 177 0.08 -7.76 2.62
C ILE A 177 -0.27 -9.01 3.41
N THR A 178 0.57 -9.36 4.39
CA THR A 178 0.37 -10.53 5.25
C THR A 178 0.55 -10.13 6.70
N ALA A 179 -0.43 -10.41 7.52
CA ALA A 179 -0.35 -10.22 8.96
C ALA A 179 -0.73 -11.51 9.68
N SER A 180 0.02 -11.90 10.71
CA SER A 180 -0.21 -13.15 11.42
C SER A 180 0.15 -13.05 12.90
N ALA A 181 -0.51 -13.88 13.69
CA ALA A 181 -0.14 -14.14 15.07
C ALA A 181 -0.23 -15.63 15.36
N SER A 182 0.66 -16.15 16.19
CA SER A 182 0.61 -17.53 16.67
C SER A 182 1.14 -17.65 18.09
N ILE A 183 0.55 -18.55 18.84
CA ILE A 183 0.98 -18.92 20.19
C ILE A 183 0.94 -20.44 20.32
N GLU A 184 1.93 -20.98 21.00
CA GLU A 184 1.95 -22.34 21.51
C GLU A 184 2.18 -22.29 23.02
N SER A 185 1.45 -23.09 23.79
CA SER A 185 1.58 -23.17 25.24
C SER A 185 1.39 -24.61 25.74
N THR A 186 2.14 -24.95 26.77
CA THR A 186 2.06 -26.24 27.48
C THR A 186 1.74 -26.07 28.99
N GLY A 187 1.23 -24.91 29.39
CA GLY A 187 0.89 -24.69 30.82
C GLY A 187 0.51 -23.28 31.20
N GLU A 188 0.66 -22.29 30.31
CA GLU A 188 0.41 -20.90 30.67
C GLU A 188 -0.65 -20.27 29.75
N SER A 189 -1.43 -19.35 30.33
CA SER A 189 -2.31 -18.46 29.54
C SER A 189 -1.47 -17.41 28.85
N ASN A 190 -1.78 -17.13 27.59
CA ASN A 190 -1.09 -16.13 26.78
C ASN A 190 -2.02 -15.56 25.73
N GLU A 191 -1.75 -14.34 25.30
CA GLU A 191 -2.49 -13.69 24.23
C GLU A 191 -1.58 -12.79 23.40
N THR A 192 -1.88 -12.66 22.12
CA THR A 192 -1.26 -11.68 21.23
C THR A 192 -2.20 -11.33 20.09
N GLY A 193 -1.99 -10.17 19.50
CA GLY A 193 -2.81 -9.71 18.39
C GLY A 193 -2.40 -8.32 17.97
N GLY A 194 -3.03 -7.83 16.93
CA GLY A 194 -2.77 -6.50 16.41
C GLY A 194 -3.73 -6.11 15.29
N THR A 195 -3.54 -4.89 14.83
CA THR A 195 -4.22 -4.34 13.66
C THR A 195 -3.18 -3.79 12.69
N TYR A 196 -3.56 -3.67 11.44
CA TYR A 196 -2.75 -2.98 10.44
C TYR A 196 -3.62 -2.10 9.53
N SER A 197 -2.99 -1.06 8.99
CA SER A 197 -3.54 -0.21 7.94
C SER A 197 -2.42 0.10 6.95
N VAL A 198 -2.65 -0.12 5.67
CA VAL A 198 -1.69 0.11 4.58
C VAL A 198 -2.41 0.80 3.44
N GLY A 199 -1.91 1.96 3.01
CA GLY A 199 -2.32 2.65 1.80
C GLY A 199 -1.23 2.54 0.74
N PHE A 200 -1.62 2.23 -0.52
CA PHE A 200 -0.71 2.21 -1.67
C PHE A 200 -1.38 2.97 -2.81
N LEU A 201 -0.69 3.98 -3.34
CA LEU A 201 -1.19 4.86 -4.39
C LEU A 201 -0.29 4.79 -5.62
N LEU A 202 -0.90 4.86 -6.80
CA LEU A 202 -0.22 5.00 -8.08
C LEU A 202 -0.53 6.40 -8.65
N GLY A 203 0.51 7.12 -9.02
CA GLY A 203 0.44 8.42 -9.70
C GLY A 203 0.90 8.34 -11.16
N ALA A 204 0.57 9.33 -11.94
CA ALA A 204 1.22 9.51 -13.22
C ALA A 204 2.66 9.95 -13.00
N VAL A 205 3.61 9.40 -13.77
CA VAL A 205 4.93 10.02 -13.89
C VAL A 205 4.72 11.33 -14.64
N ASP A 206 5.23 12.41 -14.09
CA ASP A 206 5.30 13.65 -14.85
C ASP A 206 6.32 13.44 -15.99
N PRO A 207 5.89 13.42 -17.26
CA PRO A 207 6.81 13.20 -18.36
C PRO A 207 7.81 14.36 -18.52
N CYS A 208 7.58 15.46 -17.80
CA CYS A 208 8.37 16.67 -17.88
C CYS A 208 8.52 17.38 -16.54
N PRO A 209 9.25 16.78 -15.60
CA PRO A 209 9.40 17.35 -14.25
C PRO A 209 10.12 18.73 -14.25
N ALA A 210 10.73 19.11 -15.36
CA ALA A 210 11.33 20.43 -15.56
C ALA A 210 10.35 21.49 -16.10
N ASP A 211 9.15 21.12 -16.52
CA ASP A 211 8.07 22.04 -16.93
C ASP A 211 7.32 22.50 -15.67
N LEU A 212 7.92 23.46 -14.97
CA LEU A 212 7.44 23.92 -13.65
C LEU A 212 6.19 24.79 -13.71
N ASN A 213 5.87 25.33 -14.92
CA ASN A 213 4.68 26.14 -15.12
C ASN A 213 3.52 25.36 -15.79
N GLY A 214 3.74 24.14 -16.28
CA GLY A 214 2.75 23.25 -16.88
C GLY A 214 2.32 23.64 -18.31
N ASP A 215 3.16 24.38 -19.07
CA ASP A 215 2.83 24.83 -20.43
C ASP A 215 3.35 23.88 -21.53
N HIS A 216 3.97 22.76 -21.16
CA HIS A 216 4.58 21.73 -22.00
C HIS A 216 5.84 22.18 -22.76
N VAL A 217 6.48 23.26 -22.33
CA VAL A 217 7.73 23.78 -22.89
C VAL A 217 8.68 24.16 -21.76
N VAL A 218 9.83 23.54 -21.68
CA VAL A 218 10.84 23.93 -20.68
C VAL A 218 11.64 25.12 -21.19
N ASN A 219 11.49 26.28 -20.55
CA ASN A 219 12.10 27.54 -21.02
C ASN A 219 12.42 28.50 -19.87
N ASP A 220 12.70 29.77 -20.19
CA ASP A 220 13.03 30.80 -19.21
C ASP A 220 11.93 31.01 -18.14
N PHE A 221 10.66 30.70 -18.42
CA PHE A 221 9.58 30.83 -17.44
C PHE A 221 9.67 29.77 -16.35
N ASP A 222 10.09 28.55 -16.70
CA ASP A 222 10.33 27.47 -15.72
C ASP A 222 11.57 27.79 -14.88
N PHE A 223 12.62 28.29 -15.53
CA PHE A 223 13.82 28.73 -14.81
C PHE A 223 13.54 29.84 -13.81
N LEU A 224 12.60 30.76 -14.13
CA LEU A 224 12.17 31.81 -13.19
C LEU A 224 11.38 31.26 -11.99
N ILE A 225 10.80 30.07 -12.08
CA ILE A 225 10.19 29.35 -10.94
C ILE A 225 11.26 28.59 -10.16
N PHE A 226 12.20 27.96 -10.86
CA PHE A 226 13.30 27.19 -10.28
C PHE A 226 14.20 28.07 -9.40
N LEU A 227 14.63 29.22 -9.92
CA LEU A 227 15.66 30.05 -9.29
C LEU A 227 15.33 30.53 -7.88
N PRO A 228 14.12 31.05 -7.55
CA PRO A 228 13.77 31.47 -6.20
C PRO A 228 13.74 30.30 -5.20
N ALA A 229 13.32 29.11 -5.63
CA ALA A 229 13.31 27.91 -4.80
C ALA A 229 14.74 27.43 -4.52
N TYR A 230 15.60 27.48 -5.53
CA TYR A 230 17.03 27.16 -5.40
C TYR A 230 17.77 28.10 -4.43
N ASP A 231 17.39 29.39 -4.35
CA ASP A 231 17.95 30.33 -3.37
C ASP A 231 17.54 30.03 -1.92
N ILE A 232 16.39 29.35 -1.72
CA ILE A 232 15.85 28.99 -0.39
C ILE A 232 16.39 27.62 0.08
N LEU A 233 16.56 26.67 -0.81
CA LEU A 233 17.09 25.31 -0.64
C LEU A 233 16.14 24.33 0.10
N ASP A 234 15.59 24.69 1.25
CA ASP A 234 14.81 23.80 2.13
C ASP A 234 13.31 23.88 1.83
N CYS A 235 12.71 22.79 1.37
CA CYS A 235 11.26 22.72 1.09
C CYS A 235 10.38 22.94 2.32
N ALA A 236 10.93 22.76 3.53
CA ALA A 236 10.23 23.04 4.78
C ALA A 236 10.30 24.53 5.20
N ASP A 237 11.07 25.37 4.51
CA ASP A 237 11.15 26.82 4.79
C ASP A 237 9.79 27.49 4.49
N PRO A 238 9.24 28.28 5.42
CA PRO A 238 7.94 28.93 5.24
C PRO A 238 7.91 29.96 4.10
N THR A 239 9.06 30.36 3.54
CA THR A 239 9.15 31.26 2.38
C THR A 239 9.23 30.51 1.05
N MET A 240 9.39 29.19 1.09
CA MET A 240 9.38 28.34 -0.10
C MET A 240 8.03 28.47 -0.83
N PRO A 241 8.02 28.56 -2.17
CA PRO A 241 6.80 28.46 -2.95
C PRO A 241 6.01 27.19 -2.61
N GLN A 242 4.69 27.31 -2.58
CA GLN A 242 3.82 26.18 -2.19
C GLN A 242 4.08 24.96 -3.08
N GLY A 243 4.30 23.80 -2.44
CA GLY A 243 4.54 22.54 -3.12
C GLY A 243 5.99 22.31 -3.53
N CYS A 244 6.92 23.22 -3.20
CA CYS A 244 8.34 23.11 -3.52
C CYS A 244 8.60 22.74 -5.00
N PRO A 245 8.15 23.56 -5.98
CA PRO A 245 8.04 23.15 -7.37
C PRO A 245 9.38 22.84 -8.06
N ALA A 246 10.51 23.20 -7.48
CA ALA A 246 11.83 22.96 -8.02
C ALA A 246 12.58 21.80 -7.34
N ASP A 247 11.96 21.11 -6.39
CA ASP A 247 12.42 19.83 -5.83
C ASP A 247 11.99 18.71 -6.80
N ILE A 248 12.78 18.57 -7.88
CA ILE A 248 12.43 17.69 -9.00
C ILE A 248 12.70 16.22 -8.67
N ASN A 249 13.66 15.96 -7.78
CA ASN A 249 14.00 14.62 -7.32
C ASN A 249 13.23 14.18 -6.07
N GLU A 250 12.39 15.08 -5.50
CA GLU A 250 11.53 14.84 -4.33
C GLU A 250 12.30 14.44 -3.05
N ASP A 251 13.53 14.97 -2.85
CA ASP A 251 14.33 14.67 -1.67
C ASP A 251 14.12 15.67 -0.50
N GLY A 252 13.31 16.71 -0.73
CA GLY A 252 12.97 17.76 0.24
C GLY A 252 13.93 18.95 0.24
N VAL A 253 14.90 18.99 -0.68
CA VAL A 253 15.87 20.06 -0.83
C VAL A 253 15.97 20.45 -2.30
N VAL A 254 16.02 21.74 -2.61
CA VAL A 254 16.25 22.23 -3.99
C VAL A 254 17.74 22.52 -4.15
N ASP A 255 18.48 21.67 -4.84
CA ASP A 255 19.93 21.80 -4.97
C ASP A 255 20.47 21.47 -6.39
N ASP A 256 21.77 21.24 -6.49
CA ASP A 256 22.44 20.90 -7.74
C ASP A 256 21.92 19.60 -8.37
N ALA A 257 21.34 18.67 -7.58
CA ALA A 257 20.78 17.44 -8.10
C ALA A 257 19.52 17.71 -8.92
N ASP A 258 18.63 18.62 -8.45
CA ASP A 258 17.46 19.07 -9.20
C ASP A 258 17.84 19.84 -10.46
N PHE A 259 18.84 20.71 -10.34
CA PHE A 259 19.34 21.47 -11.48
C PHE A 259 19.90 20.57 -12.58
N LEU A 260 20.54 19.45 -12.23
CA LEU A 260 21.04 18.46 -13.19
C LEU A 260 19.91 17.69 -13.89
N ILE A 261 18.72 17.59 -13.29
CA ILE A 261 17.51 17.05 -13.94
C ILE A 261 16.87 18.11 -14.83
N PHE A 262 16.80 19.37 -14.37
CA PHE A 262 16.24 20.50 -15.11
C PHE A 262 17.02 20.82 -16.39
N LEU A 263 18.35 20.86 -16.31
CA LEU A 263 19.21 21.39 -17.36
C LEU A 263 19.09 20.68 -18.73
N PRO A 264 19.04 19.32 -18.82
CA PRO A 264 18.88 18.64 -20.12
C PRO A 264 17.57 18.97 -20.83
N ALA A 265 16.47 19.11 -20.06
CA ALA A 265 15.17 19.49 -20.60
C ALA A 265 15.16 20.95 -21.07
N TYR A 266 15.79 21.85 -20.31
CA TYR A 266 15.96 23.25 -20.69
C TYR A 266 16.79 23.42 -21.97
N ASP A 267 17.87 22.65 -22.14
CA ASP A 267 18.70 22.69 -23.35
C ASP A 267 17.98 22.22 -24.63
N THR A 268 17.00 21.33 -24.50
CA THR A 268 16.21 20.80 -25.62
C THR A 268 14.93 21.58 -25.85
N LEU A 269 14.49 22.43 -24.94
CA LEU A 269 13.25 23.22 -24.95
C LEU A 269 11.98 22.39 -25.19
N VAL A 270 12.03 21.09 -24.96
CA VAL A 270 10.91 20.16 -25.19
C VAL A 270 10.86 19.12 -24.10
N CYS A 271 9.67 18.89 -23.59
CA CYS A 271 9.43 17.74 -22.73
C CYS A 271 9.68 16.42 -23.48
N PRO A 272 10.42 15.46 -22.94
CA PRO A 272 10.53 14.14 -23.55
C PRO A 272 9.11 13.52 -23.63
N THR A 273 8.75 13.05 -24.81
CA THR A 273 7.47 12.38 -25.10
C THR A 273 7.58 10.88 -24.90
#